data_5729cd8869e7a9a19e29ac9d0306ba00
#
_entry.id   5729cd8869e7a9a19e29ac9d0306ba00
#
_cell.length_a   1.000
_cell.length_b   1.000
_cell.length_c   1.000
_cell.angle_alpha   90.00
_cell.angle_beta   90.00
_cell.angle_gamma   90.00
#
_symmetry.space_group_name_H-M   'P 1'
#
loop_
_entity.id
_entity.type
_entity.pdbx_description
1 polymer ?
#
loop_
_entity_poly.entity_id
_entity_poly.type
_entity_poly.pdbx_seq_one_letter_code
_entity_poly.pdbx_strand_id
1 'polypeptide(L)'
;CFGMPEVVSYNIYPLWYHDTQADVYLKELYDWVQEKTEGTGKPFLVTEIGAGAIYGYRTPAEVKWSEEYQASAIQKQLTAVFGQEGCSGVYVWQFCDGRVCDSWFGTRPRTMNNKGIVDEYRRPKLSYETVKRIFRGLDTYVN
;
A
#
# COMPACT_ATOMS: atom_id res chain seq x y z
N CYS A 1 -22.42 -4.38 9.87
CA CYS A 1 -21.75 -5.54 9.25
C CYS A 1 -20.50 -6.01 10.03
N PHE A 2 -19.92 -5.20 10.91
CA PHE A 2 -18.65 -5.54 11.61
C PHE A 2 -18.77 -6.69 12.62
N GLY A 3 -19.96 -7.03 13.07
CA GLY A 3 -20.19 -8.20 13.93
C GLY A 3 -20.02 -9.55 13.25
N MET A 4 -20.10 -9.60 11.90
CA MET A 4 -20.13 -10.86 11.15
C MET A 4 -18.75 -11.42 10.78
N PRO A 5 -17.76 -10.63 10.26
CA PRO A 5 -16.49 -11.18 9.88
C PRO A 5 -15.61 -11.49 11.10
N GLU A 6 -14.84 -12.57 11.00
CA GLU A 6 -13.80 -12.91 11.99
C GLU A 6 -12.58 -11.99 11.89
N VAL A 7 -12.30 -11.50 10.69
CA VAL A 7 -11.21 -10.58 10.39
C VAL A 7 -11.77 -9.34 9.70
N VAL A 8 -11.47 -8.17 10.23
CA VAL A 8 -11.83 -6.90 9.58
C VAL A 8 -10.70 -6.47 8.65
N SER A 9 -11.03 -6.09 7.43
CA SER A 9 -10.01 -5.70 6.46
C SER A 9 -10.43 -4.49 5.62
N TYR A 10 -9.41 -3.70 5.20
CA TYR A 10 -9.58 -2.51 4.37
C TYR A 10 -8.47 -2.35 3.35
N ASN A 11 -8.84 -1.82 2.18
CA ASN A 11 -7.91 -1.27 1.21
C ASN A 11 -7.67 0.20 1.54
N ILE A 12 -6.40 0.60 1.69
CA ILE A 12 -6.04 1.98 2.04
C ILE A 12 -4.99 2.53 1.08
N TYR A 13 -5.13 3.78 0.70
CA TYR A 13 -4.19 4.42 -0.22
C TYR A 13 -3.85 5.86 0.20
N PRO A 14 -3.42 6.10 1.47
CA PRO A 14 -2.91 7.40 1.87
C PRO A 14 -1.69 7.77 1.01
N LEU A 15 -1.45 9.05 0.80
CA LEU A 15 -0.41 9.57 -0.10
C LEU A 15 -0.63 9.25 -1.59
N TRP A 16 -1.68 8.49 -1.95
CA TRP A 16 -2.00 8.22 -3.35
C TRP A 16 -3.35 8.83 -3.77
N TYR A 17 -4.43 8.48 -3.13
CA TYR A 17 -5.75 9.06 -3.38
C TYR A 17 -6.08 10.22 -2.42
N HIS A 18 -5.36 10.31 -1.30
CA HIS A 18 -5.47 11.35 -0.29
C HIS A 18 -4.07 11.86 0.05
N ASP A 19 -3.95 13.13 0.41
CA ASP A 19 -2.67 13.72 0.84
C ASP A 19 -2.41 13.54 2.35
N THR A 20 -3.28 12.79 3.06
CA THR A 20 -3.12 12.46 4.47
C THR A 20 -1.89 11.60 4.70
N GLN A 21 -1.16 11.88 5.77
CA GLN A 21 -0.02 11.05 6.19
C GLN A 21 -0.48 9.64 6.53
N ALA A 22 0.34 8.63 6.23
CA ALA A 22 -0.06 7.24 6.30
C ALA A 22 -0.34 6.77 7.73
N ASP A 23 0.45 7.21 8.70
CA ASP A 23 0.29 6.92 10.12
C ASP A 23 -0.98 7.52 10.71
N VAL A 24 -1.26 8.78 10.38
CA VAL A 24 -2.49 9.47 10.81
C VAL A 24 -3.73 8.76 10.23
N TYR A 25 -3.74 8.52 8.92
CA TYR A 25 -4.86 7.85 8.26
C TYR A 25 -5.12 6.46 8.84
N LEU A 26 -4.07 5.67 9.03
CA LEU A 26 -4.20 4.30 9.54
C LEU A 26 -4.70 4.29 11.00
N LYS A 27 -4.18 5.19 11.83
CA LYS A 27 -4.61 5.29 13.22
C LYS A 27 -6.10 5.65 13.31
N GLU A 28 -6.55 6.65 12.57
CA GLU A 28 -7.96 7.06 12.55
C GLU A 28 -8.87 5.91 12.08
N LEU A 29 -8.46 5.19 11.03
CA LEU A 29 -9.19 4.03 10.54
C LEU A 29 -9.24 2.90 11.57
N TYR A 30 -8.10 2.61 12.22
CA TYR A 30 -8.02 1.57 13.24
C TYR A 30 -8.90 1.90 14.45
N ASP A 31 -8.83 3.13 14.95
CA ASP A 31 -9.66 3.60 16.07
C ASP A 31 -11.16 3.49 15.72
N TRP A 32 -11.54 3.88 14.51
CA TRP A 32 -12.91 3.73 14.02
C TRP A 32 -13.35 2.26 13.93
N VAL A 33 -12.48 1.36 13.46
CA VAL A 33 -12.76 -0.09 13.43
C VAL A 33 -12.95 -0.63 14.84
N GLN A 34 -12.10 -0.25 15.81
CA GLN A 34 -12.26 -0.67 17.21
C GLN A 34 -13.59 -0.18 17.79
N GLU A 35 -13.99 1.06 17.53
CA GLU A 35 -15.32 1.57 17.93
C GLU A 35 -16.46 0.72 17.33
N LYS A 36 -16.40 0.43 16.02
CA LYS A 36 -17.46 -0.33 15.32
C LYS A 36 -17.49 -1.82 15.62
N THR A 37 -16.43 -2.36 16.16
CA THR A 37 -16.34 -3.75 16.64
C THR A 37 -16.51 -3.85 18.16
N GLU A 38 -16.85 -2.76 18.83
CA GLU A 38 -17.02 -2.69 20.29
C GLU A 38 -15.78 -3.20 21.06
N GLY A 39 -14.58 -2.98 20.50
CA GLY A 39 -13.32 -3.40 21.11
C GLY A 39 -13.15 -4.92 21.23
N THR A 40 -13.78 -5.71 20.37
CA THR A 40 -13.74 -7.18 20.44
C THR A 40 -12.36 -7.78 20.15
N GLY A 41 -11.36 -6.96 19.80
CA GLY A 41 -10.00 -7.42 19.49
C GLY A 41 -9.90 -8.25 18.22
N LYS A 42 -10.83 -8.08 17.28
CA LYS A 42 -10.76 -8.78 15.98
C LYS A 42 -9.47 -8.40 15.24
N PRO A 43 -8.82 -9.36 14.57
CA PRO A 43 -7.68 -9.07 13.72
C PRO A 43 -8.04 -8.00 12.68
N PHE A 44 -7.17 -7.02 12.51
CA PHE A 44 -7.29 -5.99 11.49
C PHE A 44 -6.23 -6.19 10.40
N LEU A 45 -6.67 -6.33 9.16
CA LEU A 45 -5.80 -6.61 8.03
C LEU A 45 -5.90 -5.48 7.00
N VAL A 46 -4.78 -4.95 6.58
CA VAL A 46 -4.72 -4.02 5.44
C VAL A 46 -4.57 -4.83 4.15
N THR A 47 -5.64 -4.93 3.39
CA THR A 47 -5.72 -5.79 2.20
C THR A 47 -5.16 -5.16 0.94
N GLU A 48 -4.97 -3.83 0.92
CA GLU A 48 -4.22 -3.16 -0.13
C GLU A 48 -3.59 -1.87 0.39
N ILE A 49 -2.32 -1.69 0.06
CA ILE A 49 -1.61 -0.40 0.04
C ILE A 49 -0.94 -0.23 -1.32
N GLY A 50 -0.54 0.97 -1.68
CA GLY A 50 0.25 1.17 -2.89
C GLY A 50 0.25 2.59 -3.43
N ALA A 51 1.10 2.81 -4.40
CA ALA A 51 1.17 4.02 -5.21
C ALA A 51 1.60 3.65 -6.64
N GLY A 52 1.28 4.48 -7.62
CA GLY A 52 1.66 4.24 -9.01
C GLY A 52 3.01 4.84 -9.37
N ALA A 53 3.77 4.14 -10.22
CA ALA A 53 4.93 4.69 -10.90
C ALA A 53 5.06 4.16 -12.32
N ILE A 54 5.46 5.02 -13.24
CA ILE A 54 5.83 4.62 -14.60
C ILE A 54 7.27 4.14 -14.56
N TYR A 55 7.53 2.89 -14.99
CA TYR A 55 8.88 2.34 -15.05
C TYR A 55 9.83 3.26 -15.84
N GLY A 56 10.99 3.58 -15.25
CA GLY A 56 11.99 4.46 -15.83
C GLY A 56 11.72 5.96 -15.64
N TYR A 57 10.56 6.36 -15.12
CA TYR A 57 10.34 7.76 -14.80
C TYR A 57 10.98 8.08 -13.43
N ARG A 58 12.15 8.71 -13.51
CA ARG A 58 13.03 9.02 -12.39
C ARG A 58 13.15 10.52 -12.19
N THR A 59 12.96 11.00 -10.96
CA THR A 59 13.14 12.42 -10.63
C THR A 59 13.39 12.61 -9.13
N PRO A 60 14.39 13.42 -8.75
CA PRO A 60 14.66 13.70 -7.32
C PRO A 60 13.55 14.50 -6.64
N ALA A 61 12.61 15.06 -7.39
CA ALA A 61 11.50 15.85 -6.84
C ALA A 61 10.35 15.01 -6.26
N GLU A 62 10.43 13.69 -6.29
CA GLU A 62 9.39 12.77 -5.77
C GLU A 62 7.97 13.15 -6.22
N VAL A 63 7.77 13.43 -7.51
CA VAL A 63 6.43 13.74 -8.03
C VAL A 63 5.61 12.48 -8.29
N LYS A 64 4.29 12.55 -8.15
CA LYS A 64 3.39 11.42 -8.47
C LYS A 64 3.74 10.83 -9.83
N TRP A 65 3.67 9.51 -9.94
CA TRP A 65 4.07 8.66 -11.06
C TRP A 65 5.58 8.45 -11.21
N SER A 66 6.46 9.12 -10.45
CA SER A 66 7.88 8.76 -10.43
C SER A 66 8.13 7.51 -9.57
N GLU A 67 9.22 6.81 -9.83
CA GLU A 67 9.60 5.65 -9.03
C GLU A 67 10.03 6.06 -7.61
N GLU A 68 10.63 7.23 -7.45
CA GLU A 68 10.98 7.82 -6.15
C GLU A 68 9.72 8.06 -5.30
N TYR A 69 8.68 8.65 -5.90
CA TYR A 69 7.41 8.86 -5.20
C TYR A 69 6.79 7.54 -4.76
N GLN A 70 6.73 6.55 -5.66
CA GLN A 70 6.17 5.23 -5.34
C GLN A 70 6.92 4.58 -4.17
N ALA A 71 8.26 4.57 -4.22
CA ALA A 71 9.10 3.97 -3.19
C ALA A 71 8.89 4.66 -1.83
N SER A 72 8.89 6.00 -1.81
CA SER A 72 8.65 6.82 -0.62
C SER A 72 7.25 6.58 -0.04
N ALA A 73 6.20 6.62 -0.87
CA ALA A 73 4.83 6.42 -0.43
C ALA A 73 4.62 5.01 0.15
N ILE A 74 5.08 3.95 -0.54
CA ILE A 74 4.96 2.58 -0.05
C ILE A 74 5.76 2.37 1.23
N GLN A 75 6.96 2.97 1.34
CA GLN A 75 7.74 2.92 2.58
C GLN A 75 6.97 3.51 3.76
N LYS A 76 6.37 4.69 3.59
CA LYS A 76 5.58 5.36 4.64
C LYS A 76 4.34 4.54 5.01
N GLN A 77 3.64 3.98 4.02
CA GLN A 77 2.48 3.12 4.23
C GLN A 77 2.85 1.85 5.02
N LEU A 78 3.90 1.14 4.62
CA LEU A 78 4.36 -0.06 5.32
C LEU A 78 4.86 0.24 6.73
N THR A 79 5.60 1.34 6.92
CA THR A 79 6.06 1.78 8.25
C THR A 79 4.87 2.05 9.17
N ALA A 80 3.83 2.72 8.67
CA ALA A 80 2.61 2.97 9.44
C ALA A 80 1.92 1.66 9.84
N VAL A 81 1.75 0.72 8.88
CA VAL A 81 1.08 -0.56 9.16
C VAL A 81 1.83 -1.39 10.20
N PHE A 82 3.14 -1.52 10.06
CA PHE A 82 3.95 -2.30 11.02
C PHE A 82 4.14 -1.59 12.36
N GLY A 83 3.98 -0.27 12.41
CA GLY A 83 3.97 0.50 13.66
C GLY A 83 2.63 0.54 14.37
N GLN A 84 1.52 0.14 13.71
CA GLN A 84 0.17 0.14 14.31
C GLN A 84 -0.05 -1.15 15.09
N GLU A 85 -0.08 -1.05 16.42
CA GLU A 85 -0.44 -2.17 17.28
C GLU A 85 -1.86 -2.68 16.93
N GLY A 86 -2.02 -4.00 16.87
CA GLY A 86 -3.27 -4.65 16.50
C GLY A 86 -3.51 -4.81 14.99
N CYS A 87 -2.62 -4.27 14.15
CA CYS A 87 -2.64 -4.59 12.73
C CYS A 87 -1.98 -5.94 12.48
N SER A 88 -2.70 -6.87 11.86
CA SER A 88 -2.30 -8.28 11.73
C SER A 88 -1.52 -8.57 10.43
N GLY A 89 -1.50 -7.63 9.49
CA GLY A 89 -0.77 -7.83 8.25
C GLY A 89 -1.16 -6.86 7.14
N VAL A 90 -0.44 -6.95 6.02
CA VAL A 90 -0.61 -6.05 4.89
C VAL A 90 -0.29 -6.73 3.56
N TYR A 91 -1.03 -6.34 2.52
CA TYR A 91 -0.72 -6.68 1.13
C TYR A 91 -0.39 -5.43 0.33
N VAL A 92 0.66 -5.52 -0.49
CA VAL A 92 1.03 -4.44 -1.42
C VAL A 92 0.30 -4.64 -2.75
N TRP A 93 -0.47 -3.68 -3.16
CA TRP A 93 -1.10 -3.64 -4.47
C TRP A 93 -0.26 -2.77 -5.42
N GLN A 94 0.48 -3.42 -6.37
CA GLN A 94 0.47 -4.85 -6.62
C GLN A 94 1.88 -5.34 -7.00
N PHE A 95 2.02 -6.63 -7.29
CA PHE A 95 3.32 -7.17 -7.64
C PHE A 95 3.80 -6.62 -8.99
N CYS A 96 3.03 -6.76 -10.07
CA CYS A 96 3.45 -6.27 -11.37
C CYS A 96 2.38 -5.38 -12.03
N ASP A 97 2.84 -4.48 -12.91
CA ASP A 97 1.95 -3.68 -13.73
C ASP A 97 1.07 -4.56 -14.60
N GLY A 98 -0.17 -4.14 -14.79
CA GLY A 98 -1.13 -4.85 -15.62
C GLY A 98 -1.97 -3.91 -16.45
N ARG A 99 -2.40 -4.35 -17.63
CA ARG A 99 -3.30 -3.58 -18.46
C ARG A 99 -4.67 -3.44 -17.76
N VAL A 100 -5.21 -2.22 -17.79
CA VAL A 100 -6.56 -1.97 -17.28
C VAL A 100 -7.59 -2.26 -18.38
N CYS A 101 -8.87 -2.40 -17.98
CA CYS A 101 -9.96 -2.51 -18.95
C CYS A 101 -10.18 -1.17 -19.68
N ASP A 102 -10.82 -1.23 -20.82
CA ASP A 102 -10.95 -0.10 -21.75
C ASP A 102 -11.61 1.14 -21.12
N SER A 103 -12.54 0.94 -20.19
CA SER A 103 -13.20 2.03 -19.46
C SER A 103 -12.24 2.90 -18.61
N TRP A 104 -11.03 2.40 -18.31
CA TRP A 104 -10.03 3.11 -17.52
C TRP A 104 -8.88 3.69 -18.34
N PHE A 105 -8.84 3.47 -19.66
CA PHE A 105 -7.72 3.90 -20.51
C PHE A 105 -7.42 5.38 -20.39
N GLY A 106 -8.41 6.24 -20.37
CA GLY A 106 -8.22 7.70 -20.28
C GLY A 106 -7.70 8.20 -18.93
N THR A 107 -7.72 7.36 -17.90
CA THR A 107 -7.32 7.74 -16.53
C THR A 107 -6.03 7.09 -16.06
N ARG A 108 -5.44 6.22 -16.88
CA ARG A 108 -4.23 5.46 -16.53
C ARG A 108 -3.13 5.68 -17.56
N PRO A 109 -1.97 6.18 -17.15
CA PRO A 109 -0.81 6.32 -18.04
C PRO A 109 -0.50 5.00 -18.74
N ARG A 110 -0.25 5.03 -20.05
CA ARG A 110 0.06 3.87 -20.87
C ARG A 110 -1.05 2.79 -20.89
N THR A 111 -2.29 3.12 -20.49
CA THR A 111 -3.39 2.15 -20.32
C THR A 111 -3.10 1.04 -19.30
N MET A 112 -2.17 1.31 -18.36
CA MET A 112 -1.67 0.34 -17.39
C MET A 112 -2.05 0.75 -15.97
N ASN A 113 -2.35 -0.24 -15.12
CA ASN A 113 -2.29 -0.06 -13.68
C ASN A 113 -0.81 -0.09 -13.30
N ASN A 114 -0.24 1.10 -13.10
CA ASN A 114 1.19 1.26 -12.83
C ASN A 114 1.54 1.12 -11.34
N LYS A 115 0.71 0.42 -10.54
CA LYS A 115 0.98 0.20 -9.12
C LYS A 115 1.87 -1.01 -8.83
N GLY A 116 2.30 -1.75 -9.87
CA GLY A 116 3.28 -2.83 -9.71
C GLY A 116 4.57 -2.33 -9.07
N ILE A 117 5.16 -3.14 -8.20
CA ILE A 117 6.55 -2.93 -7.72
C ILE A 117 7.57 -3.40 -8.77
N VAL A 118 7.10 -4.18 -9.74
CA VAL A 118 7.79 -4.46 -11.00
C VAL A 118 6.88 -4.03 -12.17
N ASP A 119 7.45 -3.81 -13.33
CA ASP A 119 6.66 -3.52 -14.53
C ASP A 119 6.03 -4.77 -15.15
N GLU A 120 5.36 -4.62 -16.29
CA GLU A 120 4.70 -5.71 -17.03
C GLU A 120 5.65 -6.81 -17.53
N TYR A 121 6.95 -6.50 -17.63
CA TYR A 121 8.02 -7.43 -18.02
C TYR A 121 8.80 -7.97 -16.83
N ARG A 122 8.34 -7.76 -15.59
CA ARG A 122 9.00 -8.16 -14.34
C ARG A 122 10.29 -7.41 -14.02
N ARG A 123 10.54 -6.26 -14.64
CA ARG A 123 11.70 -5.42 -14.33
C ARG A 123 11.43 -4.66 -13.03
N PRO A 124 12.32 -4.73 -12.03
CA PRO A 124 12.11 -4.08 -10.74
C PRO A 124 12.07 -2.54 -10.88
N LYS A 125 11.10 -1.93 -10.19
CA LYS A 125 11.10 -0.49 -9.91
C LYS A 125 11.83 -0.23 -8.59
N LEU A 126 12.10 1.03 -8.24
CA LEU A 126 12.72 1.38 -6.94
C LEU A 126 11.95 0.81 -5.74
N SER A 127 10.63 0.82 -5.82
CA SER A 127 9.76 0.29 -4.77
C SER A 127 9.97 -1.20 -4.49
N TYR A 128 10.46 -1.98 -5.46
CA TYR A 128 10.76 -3.40 -5.26
C TYR A 128 11.82 -3.59 -4.17
N GLU A 129 12.94 -2.88 -4.24
CA GLU A 129 13.99 -2.99 -3.22
C GLU A 129 13.53 -2.42 -1.86
N THR A 130 12.68 -1.39 -1.89
CA THR A 130 12.06 -0.84 -0.66
C THR A 130 11.20 -1.88 0.04
N VAL A 131 10.28 -2.53 -0.68
CA VAL A 131 9.42 -3.58 -0.15
C VAL A 131 10.24 -4.76 0.35
N LYS A 132 11.17 -5.26 -0.48
CA LYS A 132 12.05 -6.37 -0.13
C LYS A 132 12.85 -6.12 1.15
N ARG A 133 13.42 -4.93 1.32
CA ARG A 133 14.18 -4.55 2.53
C ARG A 133 13.29 -4.55 3.76
N ILE A 134 12.08 -3.99 3.67
CA ILE A 134 11.15 -3.92 4.80
C ILE A 134 10.68 -5.31 5.19
N PHE A 135 10.24 -6.14 4.24
CA PHE A 135 9.76 -7.49 4.54
C PHE A 135 10.88 -8.41 5.07
N ARG A 136 12.13 -8.27 4.58
CA ARG A 136 13.28 -9.00 5.14
C ARG A 136 13.66 -8.54 6.55
N GLY A 137 13.48 -7.26 6.85
CA GLY A 137 13.68 -6.74 8.20
C GLY A 137 12.71 -7.32 9.22
N LEU A 138 11.52 -7.75 8.80
CA LEU A 138 10.55 -8.41 9.68
C LEU A 138 10.96 -9.82 10.09
N ASP A 139 11.69 -10.54 9.22
CA ASP A 139 12.19 -11.89 9.53
C ASP A 139 13.12 -11.92 10.76
N THR A 140 13.72 -10.79 11.12
CA THR A 140 14.57 -10.66 12.30
C THR A 140 13.81 -10.55 13.62
N TYR A 141 12.50 -10.35 13.58
CA TYR A 141 11.64 -10.23 14.78
C TYR A 141 10.81 -11.48 15.07
N VAL A 142 10.91 -12.52 14.24
CA VAL A 142 10.09 -13.76 14.35
C VAL A 142 10.89 -14.92 14.94
N ASN A 143 12.15 -14.72 15.34
CA ASN A 143 13.01 -15.75 15.98
C ASN A 143 13.17 -15.50 17.46
#